data_d42025994d458c78f7c872ee739dba21
#
_entry.id   d42025994d458c78f7c872ee739dba21
#
_cell.length_a   1.000
_cell.length_b   1.000
_cell.length_c   1.000
_cell.angle_alpha   90.00
_cell.angle_beta   90.00
_cell.angle_gamma   90.00
#
_symmetry.space_group_name_H-M   'P 1'
#
loop_
_entity.id
_entity.type
_entity.pdbx_description
1 polymer ?
#
loop_
_entity_poly.entity_id
_entity_poly.type
_entity_poly.pdbx_seq_one_letter_code
_entity_poly.pdbx_strand_id
1 'polypeptide(L)'
;MDIYEKLEILADSAKFDVSCSTSGTQRANNGRIGNAVREGICHAWSADGRCISLLKVLFSNKCVYDCQYCVNRRSAECRRASFEPEEIARLTIEFYRRNYIEGLFLSSAVEISPDYTMERMIKALRILRYDYGFAGYIHAKVIPGAAHELVSEIGFIADRLSVNIELPTEKSLKLLAPQKNAGAIFKPMKQITNTLIEQNGLIGPGTMFKGQELNTDEHYIKDEGLHLDDRARTESYEDKRLASAQEGNRTDAGRSFGTLISMPKKGLASAKELAPASGNMTAAPARRRGKREPFVPAGQTTQMIIGASGETDRQILKLSEDMYRIFKMKRVFFSAYVAVSDSPHLPDAGSAPPLAREHRIYQADWLLRFYGFSVDEIFDDEHQFLDPELDPKVSWALRNIHKFPLEVNKASLDELLRIPGMGVKSAHRILRQRRVAAVKYEDLKKMGVVIKRAKYFLTCSGKYYGTARFEPADIRSDMLGIS
;
A
#
# COMPACT_ATOMS: atom_id res chain seq x y z
N MET A 1 11.47 24.83 20.50
CA MET A 1 11.22 23.40 20.38
C MET A 1 12.47 22.76 19.80
N ASP A 2 13.03 21.80 20.50
CA ASP A 2 14.20 21.11 20.00
C ASP A 2 13.83 20.05 18.92
N ILE A 3 14.84 19.50 18.25
CA ILE A 3 14.62 18.57 17.13
C ILE A 3 14.00 17.23 17.58
N TYR A 4 14.22 16.83 18.84
CA TYR A 4 13.66 15.59 19.40
C TYR A 4 12.19 15.77 19.77
N GLU A 5 11.82 16.92 20.34
CA GLU A 5 10.42 17.24 20.57
C GLU A 5 9.63 17.31 19.26
N LYS A 6 10.23 17.89 18.20
CA LYS A 6 9.64 17.88 16.85
C LYS A 6 9.48 16.44 16.33
N LEU A 7 10.50 15.62 16.49
CA LEU A 7 10.46 14.22 16.04
C LEU A 7 9.36 13.43 16.73
N GLU A 8 9.21 13.56 18.06
CA GLU A 8 8.15 12.89 18.81
C GLU A 8 6.76 13.27 18.27
N ILE A 9 6.48 14.55 18.10
CA ILE A 9 5.20 15.05 17.60
C ILE A 9 4.94 14.59 16.16
N LEU A 10 5.93 14.70 15.29
CA LEU A 10 5.76 14.47 13.85
C LEU A 10 5.82 13.00 13.47
N ALA A 11 6.51 12.16 14.24
CA ALA A 11 6.47 10.72 14.10
C ALA A 11 5.14 10.13 14.62
N ASP A 12 4.63 10.61 15.76
CA ASP A 12 3.31 10.20 16.27
C ASP A 12 2.21 10.59 15.27
N SER A 13 2.26 11.79 14.73
CA SER A 13 1.31 12.24 13.70
C SER A 13 1.36 11.39 12.41
N ALA A 14 2.50 10.80 12.10
CA ALA A 14 2.68 9.97 10.90
C ALA A 14 2.10 8.55 11.04
N LYS A 15 1.70 8.10 12.22
CA LYS A 15 1.22 6.71 12.43
C LYS A 15 -0.04 6.35 11.63
N PHE A 16 -0.89 7.34 11.35
CA PHE A 16 -2.11 7.15 10.56
C PHE A 16 -1.86 7.03 9.05
N ASP A 17 -0.64 7.22 8.62
CA ASP A 17 -0.23 7.12 7.23
C ASP A 17 0.23 5.69 6.93
N VAL A 18 -0.64 4.87 6.37
CA VAL A 18 -0.38 3.42 6.19
C VAL A 18 0.27 3.19 4.84
N SER A 19 1.57 3.30 4.77
CA SER A 19 2.36 2.84 3.63
C SER A 19 3.30 1.69 3.97
N CYS A 20 3.25 1.23 5.22
CA CYS A 20 4.06 0.14 5.76
C CYS A 20 3.47 -0.35 7.09
N SER A 21 3.74 -1.59 7.47
CA SER A 21 3.33 -2.13 8.76
C SER A 21 4.19 -1.54 9.88
N THR A 22 3.55 -0.85 10.83
CA THR A 22 4.19 -0.46 12.10
C THR A 22 3.97 -1.55 13.14
N SER A 23 4.90 -1.72 14.10
CA SER A 23 4.82 -2.80 15.09
C SER A 23 3.66 -2.69 16.07
N GLY A 24 3.14 -1.52 16.29
CA GLY A 24 2.05 -1.29 17.24
C GLY A 24 2.35 -1.68 18.69
N THR A 25 3.54 -2.21 18.99
CA THR A 25 3.93 -2.66 20.34
C THR A 25 4.70 -1.58 21.08
N GLN A 26 4.35 -1.41 22.36
CA GLN A 26 5.08 -0.55 23.28
C GLN A 26 5.53 -1.37 24.48
N ARG A 27 6.82 -1.29 24.83
CA ARG A 27 7.39 -1.97 26.00
C ARG A 27 8.48 -1.11 26.62
N ALA A 28 8.31 -0.73 27.88
CA ALA A 28 9.31 -0.01 28.64
C ALA A 28 10.50 -0.93 28.99
N ASN A 29 11.69 -0.32 29.08
CA ASN A 29 12.88 -0.99 29.58
C ASN A 29 12.83 -1.07 31.11
N ASN A 30 12.43 -2.20 31.65
CA ASN A 30 12.39 -2.48 33.08
C ASN A 30 13.68 -3.18 33.52
N GLY A 31 14.84 -2.56 33.30
CA GLY A 31 16.15 -3.13 33.66
C GLY A 31 16.64 -4.24 32.70
N ARG A 32 16.01 -4.41 31.54
CA ARG A 32 16.41 -5.37 30.48
C ARG A 32 17.04 -4.64 29.30
N ILE A 33 17.62 -5.36 28.37
CA ILE A 33 18.21 -4.78 27.15
C ILE A 33 17.09 -4.45 26.16
N GLY A 34 17.02 -3.18 25.69
CA GLY A 34 16.08 -2.69 24.67
C GLY A 34 14.69 -2.30 25.20
N ASN A 35 14.02 -1.46 24.45
CA ASN A 35 12.61 -1.10 24.61
C ASN A 35 11.95 -1.09 23.22
N ALA A 36 10.63 -1.25 23.18
CA ALA A 36 9.84 -1.10 21.98
C ALA A 36 9.00 0.18 22.09
N VAL A 37 9.01 1.00 21.04
CA VAL A 37 8.22 2.22 20.95
C VAL A 37 7.32 2.13 19.72
N ARG A 38 6.12 2.68 19.84
CA ARG A 38 5.07 2.57 18.81
C ARG A 38 5.38 3.34 17.53
N GLU A 39 6.22 4.36 17.61
CA GLU A 39 6.35 5.40 16.59
C GLU A 39 7.75 5.43 15.96
N GLY A 40 7.83 5.96 14.74
CA GLY A 40 9.04 6.46 14.11
C GLY A 40 9.71 5.56 13.10
N ILE A 41 9.80 4.25 13.29
CA ILE A 41 10.40 3.35 12.29
C ILE A 41 9.35 2.42 11.73
N CYS A 42 9.22 2.41 10.42
CA CYS A 42 8.35 1.51 9.69
C CYS A 42 9.14 0.58 8.78
N HIS A 43 8.49 -0.48 8.34
CA HIS A 43 9.08 -1.47 7.47
C HIS A 43 8.39 -1.48 6.12
N ALA A 44 9.16 -1.37 5.05
CA ALA A 44 8.71 -1.56 3.67
C ALA A 44 9.44 -2.77 3.07
N TRP A 45 8.83 -3.39 2.07
CA TRP A 45 9.45 -4.50 1.35
C TRP A 45 10.08 -3.98 0.06
N SER A 46 11.34 -4.28 -0.15
CA SER A 46 12.03 -4.02 -1.41
C SER A 46 11.63 -5.04 -2.48
N ALA A 47 12.00 -4.78 -3.72
CA ALA A 47 11.67 -5.66 -4.85
C ALA A 47 12.29 -7.06 -4.73
N ASP A 48 13.40 -7.20 -4.02
CA ASP A 48 14.08 -8.46 -3.71
C ASP A 48 13.50 -9.19 -2.48
N GLY A 49 12.40 -8.68 -1.89
CA GLY A 49 11.72 -9.29 -0.75
C GLY A 49 12.39 -9.02 0.60
N ARG A 50 13.38 -8.13 0.69
CA ARG A 50 13.97 -7.70 1.97
C ARG A 50 13.07 -6.71 2.68
N CYS A 51 13.04 -6.78 4.00
CA CYS A 51 12.42 -5.78 4.85
C CYS A 51 13.35 -4.59 5.00
N ILE A 52 12.89 -3.40 4.63
CA ILE A 52 13.63 -2.14 4.73
C ILE A 52 13.06 -1.34 5.91
N SER A 53 13.90 -0.91 6.83
CA SER A 53 13.51 -0.02 7.92
C SER A 53 13.54 1.44 7.47
N LEU A 54 12.46 2.18 7.66
CA LEU A 54 12.33 3.57 7.24
C LEU A 54 12.05 4.48 8.44
N LEU A 55 12.71 5.63 8.47
CA LEU A 55 12.25 6.74 9.31
C LEU A 55 10.95 7.27 8.69
N LYS A 56 9.84 7.07 9.39
CA LYS A 56 8.53 7.54 8.97
C LYS A 56 8.13 8.76 9.79
N VAL A 57 8.00 9.90 9.13
CA VAL A 57 7.77 11.17 9.80
C VAL A 57 7.01 12.14 8.89
N LEU A 58 6.23 13.04 9.52
CA LEU A 58 5.72 14.21 8.82
C LEU A 58 6.81 15.29 8.79
N PHE A 59 6.92 15.98 7.66
CA PHE A 59 7.70 17.22 7.56
C PHE A 59 7.10 18.31 8.45
N SER A 60 5.77 18.42 8.44
CA SER A 60 4.98 19.32 9.27
C SER A 60 3.62 18.72 9.59
N ASN A 61 3.06 18.97 10.76
CA ASN A 61 1.66 18.70 11.08
C ASN A 61 0.81 19.97 11.19
N LYS A 62 1.35 21.14 10.83
CA LYS A 62 0.61 22.40 10.71
C LYS A 62 -0.20 22.33 9.40
N CYS A 63 -1.53 22.22 9.49
CA CYS A 63 -2.38 22.06 8.32
C CYS A 63 -3.33 23.25 8.17
N VAL A 64 -3.47 23.75 6.94
CA VAL A 64 -4.50 24.73 6.57
C VAL A 64 -5.83 24.07 6.19
N TYR A 65 -5.83 22.74 5.95
CA TYR A 65 -7.03 21.98 5.63
C TYR A 65 -7.72 21.47 6.89
N ASP A 66 -9.03 21.25 6.78
CA ASP A 66 -9.86 20.77 7.87
C ASP A 66 -10.55 19.44 7.54
N CYS A 67 -9.78 18.47 7.05
CA CYS A 67 -10.27 17.14 6.74
C CYS A 67 -10.75 16.45 8.02
N GLN A 68 -12.04 16.14 8.11
CA GLN A 68 -12.69 15.69 9.35
C GLN A 68 -12.14 14.36 9.88
N TYR A 69 -11.61 13.49 9.00
CA TYR A 69 -10.98 12.24 9.36
C TYR A 69 -9.53 12.35 9.84
N CYS A 70 -8.94 13.55 9.86
CA CYS A 70 -7.50 13.73 10.08
C CYS A 70 -7.21 14.28 11.48
N VAL A 71 -6.27 13.66 12.19
CA VAL A 71 -5.79 14.14 13.52
C VAL A 71 -5.10 15.50 13.42
N ASN A 72 -4.53 15.82 12.25
CA ASN A 72 -3.79 17.07 12.00
C ASN A 72 -4.65 18.13 11.30
N ARG A 73 -5.99 17.99 11.27
CA ARG A 73 -6.89 19.00 10.71
C ARG A 73 -6.69 20.34 11.41
N ARG A 74 -6.98 21.43 10.72
CA ARG A 74 -6.78 22.78 11.24
C ARG A 74 -7.46 23.02 12.59
N SER A 75 -8.69 22.51 12.74
CA SER A 75 -9.50 22.67 13.96
C SER A 75 -9.10 21.74 15.12
N ALA A 76 -8.19 20.79 14.91
CA ALA A 76 -7.79 19.85 15.96
C ALA A 76 -6.86 20.50 16.97
N GLU A 77 -7.14 20.30 18.25
CA GLU A 77 -6.26 20.68 19.37
C GLU A 77 -5.14 19.65 19.53
N CYS A 78 -4.06 19.82 18.77
CA CYS A 78 -2.88 18.98 18.88
C CYS A 78 -1.59 19.81 18.88
N ARG A 79 -0.55 19.26 19.48
CA ARG A 79 0.79 19.89 19.43
C ARG A 79 1.24 20.01 17.99
N ARG A 80 1.67 21.22 17.58
CA ARG A 80 2.08 21.51 16.21
C ARG A 80 3.59 21.68 16.13
N ALA A 81 4.19 21.06 15.14
CA ALA A 81 5.60 21.19 14.83
C ALA A 81 5.83 21.23 13.31
N SER A 82 6.96 21.74 12.90
CA SER A 82 7.46 21.71 11.53
C SER A 82 8.98 21.63 11.57
N PHE A 83 9.56 20.76 10.75
CA PHE A 83 10.99 20.72 10.54
C PHE A 83 11.42 21.84 9.60
N GLU A 84 12.66 22.30 9.78
CA GLU A 84 13.38 22.95 8.68
C GLU A 84 13.97 21.87 7.75
N PRO A 85 14.14 22.17 6.45
CA PRO A 85 14.68 21.22 5.49
C PRO A 85 16.01 20.60 5.92
N GLU A 86 16.87 21.40 6.51
CA GLU A 86 18.19 21.01 7.02
C GLU A 86 18.09 20.09 8.24
N GLU A 87 17.07 20.29 9.11
CA GLU A 87 16.87 19.47 10.29
C GLU A 87 16.51 18.04 9.95
N ILE A 88 15.52 17.84 9.06
CA ILE A 88 15.08 16.48 8.69
C ILE A 88 16.14 15.74 7.86
N ALA A 89 16.87 16.44 6.98
CA ALA A 89 17.96 15.86 6.23
C ALA A 89 19.08 15.37 7.17
N ARG A 90 19.50 16.21 8.13
CA ARG A 90 20.49 15.84 9.15
C ARG A 90 20.04 14.66 10.01
N LEU A 91 18.80 14.70 10.51
CA LEU A 91 18.23 13.64 11.33
C LEU A 91 18.24 12.30 10.58
N THR A 92 17.85 12.30 9.31
CA THR A 92 17.84 11.09 8.46
C THR A 92 19.25 10.52 8.31
N ILE A 93 20.26 11.35 8.04
CA ILE A 93 21.65 10.91 7.91
C ILE A 93 22.21 10.37 9.21
N GLU A 94 21.91 11.00 10.34
CA GLU A 94 22.36 10.51 11.64
C GLU A 94 21.77 9.14 11.98
N PHE A 95 20.49 8.92 11.69
CA PHE A 95 19.85 7.62 11.90
C PHE A 95 20.39 6.55 10.95
N TYR A 96 20.64 6.92 9.69
CA TYR A 96 21.22 6.02 8.71
C TYR A 96 22.66 5.61 9.10
N ARG A 97 23.52 6.55 9.48
CA ARG A 97 24.90 6.26 9.92
C ARG A 97 24.97 5.36 11.14
N ARG A 98 23.95 5.40 11.99
CA ARG A 98 23.83 4.51 13.16
C ARG A 98 23.15 3.18 12.85
N ASN A 99 22.85 2.87 11.57
CA ASN A 99 22.15 1.67 11.13
C ASN A 99 20.75 1.48 11.75
N TYR A 100 20.06 2.57 12.12
CA TYR A 100 18.70 2.48 12.63
C TYR A 100 17.69 2.37 11.52
N ILE A 101 17.98 2.96 10.36
CA ILE A 101 17.13 3.00 9.19
C ILE A 101 17.96 2.75 7.90
N GLU A 102 17.27 2.29 6.88
CA GLU A 102 17.78 2.14 5.51
C GLU A 102 17.21 3.21 4.57
N GLY A 103 16.22 3.98 5.02
CA GLY A 103 15.59 5.01 4.21
C GLY A 103 14.66 5.94 4.97
N LEU A 104 14.06 6.85 4.22
CA LEU A 104 13.13 7.87 4.70
C LEU A 104 11.76 7.70 4.05
N PHE A 105 10.69 7.73 4.86
CA PHE A 105 9.33 7.96 4.39
C PHE A 105 8.90 9.35 4.86
N LEU A 106 8.78 10.28 3.92
CA LEU A 106 8.44 11.67 4.19
C LEU A 106 7.05 12.01 3.67
N SER A 107 6.17 12.41 4.58
CA SER A 107 4.88 13.03 4.26
C SER A 107 4.76 14.40 4.91
N SER A 108 3.66 15.11 4.72
CA SER A 108 3.40 16.38 5.37
C SER A 108 1.91 16.69 5.43
N ALA A 109 1.50 17.47 6.42
CA ALA A 109 0.31 18.30 6.34
C ALA A 109 0.55 19.44 5.33
N VAL A 110 -0.52 20.11 4.90
CA VAL A 110 -0.44 21.26 3.99
C VAL A 110 -0.28 22.53 4.83
N GLU A 111 0.92 23.14 4.81
CA GLU A 111 1.17 24.35 5.58
C GLU A 111 0.42 25.54 4.94
N ILE A 112 1.08 26.39 4.21
CA ILE A 112 0.48 27.60 3.60
C ILE A 112 -0.29 27.25 2.32
N SER A 113 0.34 26.46 1.46
CA SER A 113 -0.22 25.95 0.20
C SER A 113 0.40 24.58 -0.16
N PRO A 114 -0.19 23.85 -1.11
CA PRO A 114 0.43 22.64 -1.65
C PRO A 114 1.84 22.88 -2.19
N ASP A 115 2.04 23.92 -2.97
CA ASP A 115 3.33 24.24 -3.58
C ASP A 115 4.37 24.61 -2.54
N TYR A 116 4.05 25.51 -1.61
CA TYR A 116 4.95 25.89 -0.52
C TYR A 116 5.42 24.66 0.27
N THR A 117 4.50 23.75 0.58
CA THR A 117 4.82 22.54 1.32
C THR A 117 5.72 21.60 0.51
N MET A 118 5.42 21.42 -0.79
CA MET A 118 6.22 20.61 -1.68
C MET A 118 7.63 21.17 -1.88
N GLU A 119 7.78 22.48 -2.07
CA GLU A 119 9.09 23.15 -2.21
C GLU A 119 9.98 22.88 -1.00
N ARG A 120 9.44 23.00 0.23
CA ARG A 120 10.18 22.72 1.46
C ARG A 120 10.58 21.24 1.56
N MET A 121 9.67 20.32 1.24
CA MET A 121 9.97 18.87 1.20
C MET A 121 11.05 18.56 0.15
N ILE A 122 10.94 19.11 -1.05
CA ILE A 122 11.92 18.94 -2.13
C ILE A 122 13.29 19.48 -1.69
N LYS A 123 13.34 20.67 -1.06
CA LYS A 123 14.59 21.23 -0.54
C LYS A 123 15.25 20.26 0.46
N ALA A 124 14.49 19.68 1.38
CA ALA A 124 14.98 18.68 2.34
C ALA A 124 15.56 17.45 1.64
N LEU A 125 14.84 16.93 0.65
CA LEU A 125 15.27 15.74 -0.11
C LEU A 125 16.48 16.03 -1.01
N ARG A 126 16.61 17.25 -1.54
CA ARG A 126 17.81 17.69 -2.30
C ARG A 126 19.03 17.75 -1.40
N ILE A 127 18.94 18.38 -0.24
CA ILE A 127 20.00 18.38 0.77
C ILE A 127 20.42 16.93 1.09
N LEU A 128 19.44 16.04 1.32
CA LEU A 128 19.70 14.65 1.62
C LEU A 128 20.44 13.94 0.48
N ARG A 129 19.95 14.04 -0.77
CA ARG A 129 20.50 13.36 -1.94
C ARG A 129 21.84 13.91 -2.40
N TYR A 130 21.94 15.23 -2.49
CA TYR A 130 23.08 15.88 -3.16
C TYR A 130 24.14 16.38 -2.18
N ASP A 131 23.75 17.01 -1.07
CA ASP A 131 24.74 17.56 -0.13
C ASP A 131 25.30 16.47 0.78
N TYR A 132 24.45 15.54 1.26
CA TYR A 132 24.88 14.41 2.07
C TYR A 132 25.23 13.15 1.25
N GLY A 133 24.94 13.11 -0.06
CA GLY A 133 25.20 11.96 -0.93
C GLY A 133 24.41 10.70 -0.54
N PHE A 134 23.20 10.88 0.03
CA PHE A 134 22.37 9.77 0.52
C PHE A 134 21.86 8.89 -0.61
N ALA A 135 22.31 7.64 -0.66
CA ALA A 135 21.88 6.62 -1.62
C ALA A 135 20.79 5.67 -1.10
N GLY A 136 20.33 5.85 0.15
CA GLY A 136 19.28 5.03 0.75
C GLY A 136 17.90 5.30 0.13
N TYR A 137 16.93 4.46 0.47
CA TYR A 137 15.57 4.53 -0.08
C TYR A 137 14.81 5.77 0.40
N ILE A 138 14.15 6.47 -0.54
CA ILE A 138 13.28 7.61 -0.24
C ILE A 138 11.87 7.33 -0.79
N HIS A 139 10.88 7.32 0.10
CA HIS A 139 9.47 7.35 -0.25
C HIS A 139 8.91 8.72 0.15
N ALA A 140 8.41 9.48 -0.81
CA ALA A 140 7.83 10.79 -0.55
C ALA A 140 6.34 10.82 -0.92
N LYS A 141 5.58 11.58 -0.15
CA LYS A 141 4.17 11.82 -0.41
C LYS A 141 4.00 13.12 -1.18
N VAL A 142 3.35 13.05 -2.32
CA VAL A 142 2.96 14.23 -3.11
C VAL A 142 1.74 14.87 -2.46
N ILE A 143 1.80 16.18 -2.29
CA ILE A 143 0.65 16.94 -1.80
C ILE A 143 -0.32 17.15 -2.96
N PRO A 144 -1.59 16.71 -2.85
CA PRO A 144 -2.60 16.96 -3.85
C PRO A 144 -2.77 18.44 -4.17
N GLY A 145 -2.77 18.78 -5.46
CA GLY A 145 -2.87 20.17 -5.92
C GLY A 145 -1.54 20.89 -6.11
N ALA A 146 -0.42 20.21 -5.86
CA ALA A 146 0.91 20.76 -6.18
C ALA A 146 1.14 20.95 -7.68
N ALA A 147 1.95 21.95 -8.04
CA ALA A 147 2.31 22.25 -9.42
C ALA A 147 3.03 21.08 -10.10
N HIS A 148 2.82 20.96 -11.41
CA HIS A 148 3.38 19.88 -12.24
C HIS A 148 4.91 19.79 -12.16
N GLU A 149 5.58 20.94 -12.12
CA GLU A 149 7.04 21.04 -12.04
C GLU A 149 7.57 20.42 -10.74
N LEU A 150 6.91 20.70 -9.62
CA LEU A 150 7.27 20.15 -8.31
C LEU A 150 7.06 18.63 -8.23
N VAL A 151 5.98 18.13 -8.81
CA VAL A 151 5.73 16.68 -8.91
C VAL A 151 6.78 16.01 -9.78
N SER A 152 7.20 16.67 -10.87
CA SER A 152 8.27 16.15 -11.72
C SER A 152 9.61 16.16 -10.98
N GLU A 153 9.96 17.25 -10.29
CA GLU A 153 11.22 17.37 -9.56
C GLU A 153 11.38 16.31 -8.47
N ILE A 154 10.35 16.15 -7.62
CA ILE A 154 10.41 15.16 -6.54
C ILE A 154 10.49 13.72 -7.08
N GLY A 155 9.93 13.47 -8.27
CA GLY A 155 9.97 12.17 -8.92
C GLY A 155 11.37 11.74 -9.37
N PHE A 156 12.27 12.67 -9.64
CA PHE A 156 13.69 12.36 -9.91
C PHE A 156 14.54 12.21 -8.66
N ILE A 157 14.05 12.65 -7.49
CA ILE A 157 14.76 12.58 -6.22
C ILE A 157 14.35 11.34 -5.43
N ALA A 158 13.07 11.03 -5.39
CA ALA A 158 12.51 9.93 -4.63
C ALA A 158 12.51 8.60 -5.39
N ASP A 159 12.66 7.49 -4.66
CA ASP A 159 12.53 6.15 -5.25
C ASP A 159 11.07 5.76 -5.46
N ARG A 160 10.17 6.21 -4.58
CA ARG A 160 8.72 6.01 -4.68
C ARG A 160 7.96 7.27 -4.35
N LEU A 161 6.87 7.50 -5.08
CA LEU A 161 5.89 8.50 -4.75
C LEU A 161 4.56 7.87 -4.34
N SER A 162 3.83 8.55 -3.46
CA SER A 162 2.43 8.24 -3.18
C SER A 162 1.58 9.50 -3.23
N VAL A 163 0.40 9.36 -3.81
CA VAL A 163 -0.67 10.36 -3.77
C VAL A 163 -1.88 9.68 -3.15
N ASN A 164 -2.35 10.15 -2.02
CA ASN A 164 -3.47 9.48 -1.35
C ASN A 164 -4.80 9.89 -1.94
N ILE A 165 -5.65 8.90 -2.23
CA ILE A 165 -7.06 9.11 -2.58
C ILE A 165 -7.86 9.46 -1.34
N GLU A 166 -7.52 8.88 -0.19
CA GLU A 166 -8.17 8.97 1.12
C GLU A 166 -9.56 8.34 1.15
N LEU A 167 -10.51 8.84 0.36
CA LEU A 167 -11.90 8.38 0.31
C LEU A 167 -12.26 7.89 -1.08
N PRO A 168 -13.05 6.80 -1.20
CA PRO A 168 -13.32 6.16 -2.49
C PRO A 168 -14.28 6.93 -3.41
N THR A 169 -15.07 7.88 -2.88
CA THR A 169 -16.08 8.62 -3.65
C THR A 169 -15.88 10.13 -3.58
N GLU A 170 -16.28 10.83 -4.64
CA GLU A 170 -16.25 12.28 -4.68
C GLU A 170 -17.20 12.90 -3.65
N LYS A 171 -18.35 12.26 -3.41
CA LYS A 171 -19.33 12.66 -2.41
C LYS A 171 -18.73 12.64 -1.01
N SER A 172 -18.09 11.54 -0.62
CA SER A 172 -17.41 11.44 0.68
C SER A 172 -16.25 12.41 0.79
N LEU A 173 -15.49 12.62 -0.31
CA LEU A 173 -14.40 13.60 -0.32
C LEU A 173 -14.92 15.02 -0.10
N LYS A 174 -15.97 15.45 -0.80
CA LYS A 174 -16.59 16.76 -0.61
C LYS A 174 -17.16 16.96 0.80
N LEU A 175 -17.72 15.88 1.36
CA LEU A 175 -18.31 15.91 2.70
C LEU A 175 -17.26 16.01 3.80
N LEU A 176 -16.21 15.20 3.73
CA LEU A 176 -15.22 15.02 4.81
C LEU A 176 -13.92 15.80 4.62
N ALA A 177 -13.62 16.25 3.41
CA ALA A 177 -12.42 17.02 3.08
C ALA A 177 -12.69 18.08 1.99
N PRO A 178 -13.53 19.10 2.28
CA PRO A 178 -14.04 20.04 1.27
C PRO A 178 -12.96 20.87 0.56
N GLN A 179 -11.74 20.96 1.12
CA GLN A 179 -10.59 21.64 0.48
C GLN A 179 -9.88 20.75 -0.54
N LYS A 180 -10.20 19.45 -0.59
CA LYS A 180 -9.66 18.52 -1.58
C LYS A 180 -10.66 18.29 -2.70
N ASN A 181 -10.15 18.03 -3.89
CA ASN A 181 -10.98 17.64 -5.03
C ASN A 181 -10.32 16.50 -5.83
N ALA A 182 -11.11 15.77 -6.57
CA ALA A 182 -10.66 14.63 -7.37
C ALA A 182 -9.54 15.01 -8.37
N GLY A 183 -9.70 16.14 -9.06
CA GLY A 183 -8.69 16.62 -10.01
C GLY A 183 -7.33 16.87 -9.38
N ALA A 184 -7.29 17.46 -8.19
CA ALA A 184 -6.04 17.69 -7.46
C ALA A 184 -5.33 16.39 -7.06
N ILE A 185 -6.07 15.29 -6.89
CA ILE A 185 -5.55 13.97 -6.55
C ILE A 185 -5.08 13.22 -7.81
N PHE A 186 -5.92 13.16 -8.85
CA PHE A 186 -5.65 12.32 -10.02
C PHE A 186 -4.66 12.95 -11.02
N LYS A 187 -4.58 14.30 -11.11
CA LYS A 187 -3.61 14.95 -12.00
C LYS A 187 -2.16 14.53 -11.73
N PRO A 188 -1.63 14.60 -10.49
CA PRO A 188 -0.27 14.13 -10.20
C PRO A 188 -0.11 12.63 -10.41
N MET A 189 -1.11 11.79 -10.11
CA MET A 189 -1.06 10.35 -10.39
C MET A 189 -0.90 10.07 -11.88
N LYS A 190 -1.68 10.77 -12.73
CA LYS A 190 -1.61 10.66 -14.20
C LYS A 190 -0.24 11.11 -14.72
N GLN A 191 0.27 12.23 -14.21
CA GLN A 191 1.60 12.74 -14.57
C GLN A 191 2.68 11.69 -14.26
N ILE A 192 2.69 11.14 -13.04
CA ILE A 192 3.66 10.11 -12.63
C ILE A 192 3.56 8.89 -13.56
N THR A 193 2.34 8.43 -13.87
CA THR A 193 2.13 7.29 -14.76
C THR A 193 2.70 7.56 -16.15
N ASN A 194 2.38 8.71 -16.76
CA ASN A 194 2.84 9.06 -18.09
C ASN A 194 4.37 9.12 -18.16
N THR A 195 5.00 9.80 -17.20
CA THR A 195 6.47 9.88 -17.14
C THR A 195 7.12 8.50 -16.98
N LEU A 196 6.54 7.60 -16.17
CA LEU A 196 7.01 6.22 -16.04
C LEU A 196 6.90 5.44 -17.36
N ILE A 197 5.79 5.58 -18.09
CA ILE A 197 5.57 4.90 -19.36
C ILE A 197 6.56 5.43 -20.42
N GLU A 198 6.76 6.74 -20.49
CA GLU A 198 7.73 7.38 -21.40
C GLU A 198 9.16 6.92 -21.13
N GLN A 199 9.59 6.88 -19.86
CA GLN A 199 10.94 6.43 -19.50
C GLN A 199 11.19 4.96 -19.79
N ASN A 200 10.16 4.12 -19.67
CA ASN A 200 10.27 2.70 -20.01
C ASN A 200 10.25 2.42 -21.51
N GLY A 201 10.16 3.45 -22.36
CA GLY A 201 10.16 3.32 -23.82
C GLY A 201 8.87 2.73 -24.39
N LEU A 202 7.78 2.68 -23.62
CA LEU A 202 6.49 2.18 -24.05
C LEU A 202 5.76 3.17 -24.97
N ILE A 203 6.09 4.47 -24.84
CA ILE A 203 5.67 5.55 -25.74
C ILE A 203 6.84 6.52 -25.95
N GLY A 204 6.89 7.16 -27.12
CA GLY A 204 7.92 8.16 -27.44
C GLY A 204 7.82 9.41 -26.55
N PRO A 205 8.92 10.19 -26.40
CA PRO A 205 8.91 11.44 -25.68
C PRO A 205 7.84 12.41 -26.20
N GLY A 206 7.02 12.95 -25.30
CA GLY A 206 5.95 13.88 -25.66
C GLY A 206 4.69 13.25 -26.25
N THR A 207 4.66 11.94 -26.42
CA THR A 207 3.44 11.24 -26.85
C THR A 207 2.61 10.89 -25.64
N MET A 208 1.47 11.53 -25.45
CA MET A 208 0.51 11.12 -24.43
C MET A 208 0.01 9.71 -24.72
N PHE A 209 -0.07 8.88 -23.70
CA PHE A 209 -0.73 7.59 -23.79
C PHE A 209 -2.19 7.82 -24.21
N LYS A 210 -2.49 7.55 -25.49
CA LYS A 210 -3.82 7.62 -26.08
C LYS A 210 -4.68 6.38 -25.78
N GLY A 211 -4.42 5.70 -24.67
CA GLY A 211 -5.35 4.71 -24.14
C GLY A 211 -6.40 5.43 -23.34
N GLN A 212 -7.59 5.62 -23.91
CA GLN A 212 -8.72 6.32 -23.33
C GLN A 212 -8.32 7.62 -22.62
N GLU A 213 -8.76 8.76 -23.10
CA GLU A 213 -8.65 10.00 -22.35
C GLU A 213 -9.15 9.70 -20.95
N LEU A 214 -8.24 9.75 -19.99
CA LEU A 214 -8.57 9.59 -18.58
C LEU A 214 -9.37 10.83 -18.21
N ASN A 215 -10.68 10.76 -18.43
CA ASN A 215 -11.60 11.73 -17.86
C ASN A 215 -11.51 11.53 -16.35
N THR A 216 -10.80 12.44 -15.69
CA THR A 216 -10.56 12.35 -14.23
C THR A 216 -11.87 12.35 -13.44
N ASP A 217 -12.96 12.86 -14.05
CA ASP A 217 -14.28 12.88 -13.45
C ASP A 217 -15.02 11.53 -13.55
N GLU A 218 -14.60 10.63 -14.47
CA GLU A 218 -15.22 9.30 -14.63
C GLU A 218 -14.61 8.22 -13.75
N HIS A 219 -13.39 8.42 -13.23
CA HIS A 219 -12.69 7.41 -12.41
C HIS A 219 -12.98 7.51 -10.92
N TYR A 220 -13.51 8.62 -10.48
CA TYR A 220 -14.06 8.74 -9.15
C TYR A 220 -15.49 8.24 -9.21
N ILE A 221 -15.87 7.30 -8.34
CA ILE A 221 -17.20 6.72 -8.35
C ILE A 221 -18.21 7.85 -8.13
N LYS A 222 -18.86 8.28 -9.20
CA LYS A 222 -20.08 9.05 -9.15
C LYS A 222 -21.17 8.09 -8.63
N ASP A 223 -22.09 8.54 -7.82
CA ASP A 223 -23.11 7.73 -7.13
C ASP A 223 -24.00 6.85 -8.05
N GLU A 224 -23.86 6.95 -9.35
CA GLU A 224 -24.54 6.12 -10.34
C GLU A 224 -23.51 5.19 -11.00
N GLY A 225 -23.75 3.87 -10.84
CA GLY A 225 -22.84 2.79 -11.22
C GLY A 225 -22.12 2.99 -12.57
N LEU A 226 -20.82 2.96 -12.54
CA LEU A 226 -19.99 3.02 -13.73
C LEU A 226 -20.13 1.75 -14.57
N HIS A 227 -20.82 1.86 -15.70
CA HIS A 227 -20.73 0.90 -16.80
C HIS A 227 -19.54 1.26 -17.67
N LEU A 228 -18.42 0.58 -17.51
CA LEU A 228 -17.30 0.63 -18.43
C LEU A 228 -17.51 -0.39 -19.55
N ASP A 229 -17.38 0.07 -20.79
CA ASP A 229 -17.55 -0.73 -22.00
C ASP A 229 -16.63 -1.96 -22.04
N ASP A 230 -17.19 -3.14 -22.21
CA ASP A 230 -16.55 -4.47 -22.09
C ASP A 230 -15.50 -4.79 -23.16
N ARG A 231 -15.22 -3.90 -24.12
CA ARG A 231 -14.42 -4.20 -25.32
C ARG A 231 -12.90 -4.14 -25.15
N ALA A 232 -12.38 -3.70 -23.99
CA ALA A 232 -10.93 -3.60 -23.76
C ALA A 232 -10.34 -4.79 -22.97
N ARG A 233 -11.07 -5.88 -22.82
CA ARG A 233 -10.77 -6.95 -21.83
C ARG A 233 -9.73 -8.01 -22.26
N THR A 234 -9.25 -8.06 -23.49
CA THR A 234 -8.64 -9.32 -23.96
C THR A 234 -7.15 -9.38 -24.26
N GLU A 235 -6.35 -8.33 -24.26
CA GLU A 235 -5.01 -8.45 -24.89
C GLU A 235 -3.74 -8.20 -24.08
N SER A 236 -3.72 -7.95 -22.79
CA SER A 236 -2.43 -7.57 -22.15
C SER A 236 -2.02 -8.24 -20.85
N TYR A 237 -2.72 -9.23 -20.38
CA TYR A 237 -2.46 -9.80 -19.04
C TYR A 237 -1.58 -11.05 -18.99
N GLU A 238 -1.38 -11.77 -20.08
CA GLU A 238 -0.75 -13.10 -20.04
C GLU A 238 0.77 -13.10 -19.96
N ASP A 239 1.49 -12.19 -20.59
CA ASP A 239 2.96 -12.31 -20.73
C ASP A 239 3.83 -11.71 -19.61
N LYS A 240 3.30 -10.82 -18.77
CA LYS A 240 4.08 -10.17 -17.69
C LYS A 240 3.85 -10.75 -16.30
N ARG A 241 2.91 -11.67 -16.14
CA ARG A 241 2.54 -12.28 -14.86
C ARG A 241 3.58 -13.24 -14.28
N LEU A 242 4.41 -13.84 -15.11
CA LEU A 242 5.36 -14.87 -14.70
C LEU A 242 6.59 -14.32 -13.98
N ALA A 243 7.00 -13.09 -14.25
CA ALA A 243 8.19 -12.49 -13.66
C ALA A 243 7.98 -11.94 -12.25
N SER A 244 6.78 -11.44 -11.92
CA SER A 244 6.48 -10.83 -10.62
C SER A 244 5.98 -11.80 -9.55
N ALA A 245 5.64 -13.04 -9.91
CA ALA A 245 5.13 -14.04 -8.97
C ALA A 245 6.22 -14.65 -8.06
N GLN A 246 7.49 -14.32 -8.25
CA GLN A 246 8.58 -14.85 -7.42
C GLN A 246 8.77 -14.11 -6.10
N GLU A 247 8.16 -12.94 -5.91
CA GLU A 247 8.49 -12.02 -4.83
C GLU A 247 7.58 -12.06 -3.60
N GLY A 248 6.60 -12.92 -3.49
CA GLY A 248 5.60 -12.75 -2.45
C GLY A 248 5.15 -13.98 -1.69
N ASN A 249 6.01 -14.70 -1.00
CA ASN A 249 5.49 -15.69 -0.08
C ASN A 249 6.32 -15.88 1.19
N ARG A 250 6.16 -14.93 2.12
CA ARG A 250 6.20 -15.23 3.56
C ARG A 250 4.99 -14.57 4.19
N THR A 251 3.93 -15.33 4.30
CA THR A 251 2.83 -15.06 5.20
C THR A 251 3.30 -15.35 6.61
N ASP A 252 3.78 -14.34 7.31
CA ASP A 252 3.68 -14.28 8.76
C ASP A 252 2.67 -13.18 9.09
N ALA A 253 1.43 -13.59 9.20
CA ALA A 253 0.46 -12.86 10.00
C ALA A 253 0.97 -12.89 11.44
N GLY A 254 1.44 -11.76 11.95
CA GLY A 254 1.59 -11.56 13.37
C GLY A 254 3.00 -11.63 13.95
N ARG A 255 4.01 -11.01 13.34
CA ARG A 255 5.20 -10.57 14.08
C ARG A 255 5.68 -9.22 13.58
N SER A 256 5.23 -8.24 14.27
CA SER A 256 5.65 -6.87 14.16
C SER A 256 6.83 -6.67 15.11
N PHE A 257 8.00 -6.42 14.56
CA PHE A 257 9.16 -6.00 15.34
C PHE A 257 9.53 -4.56 14.98
N GLY A 258 9.17 -3.63 15.85
CA GLY A 258 9.75 -2.31 15.89
C GLY A 258 10.53 -2.18 17.18
N THR A 259 11.83 -2.21 17.10
CA THR A 259 12.68 -1.87 18.21
C THR A 259 13.22 -0.47 18.00
N LEU A 260 12.70 0.49 18.74
CA LEU A 260 13.36 1.78 18.93
C LEU A 260 14.28 1.65 20.12
N ILE A 261 15.56 1.77 19.86
CA ILE A 261 16.56 1.92 20.90
C ILE A 261 16.31 3.27 21.54
N SER A 262 16.07 3.31 22.86
CA SER A 262 16.02 4.57 23.58
C SER A 262 17.34 5.29 23.38
N MET A 263 17.30 6.44 22.73
CA MET A 263 18.48 7.26 22.60
C MET A 263 18.86 7.82 23.96
N PRO A 264 20.09 7.66 24.41
CA PRO A 264 20.57 8.45 25.54
C PRO A 264 20.54 9.93 25.10
N LYS A 265 19.91 10.78 25.90
CA LYS A 265 19.88 12.25 25.69
C LYS A 265 21.25 12.92 25.64
N LYS A 266 22.34 12.15 25.83
CA LYS A 266 23.73 12.56 25.72
C LYS A 266 24.35 11.97 24.46
N GLY A 267 24.57 12.79 23.45
CA GLY A 267 25.41 12.37 22.32
C GLY A 267 25.08 12.88 20.92
N LEU A 268 24.24 13.89 20.78
CA LEU A 268 24.33 14.70 19.57
C LEU A 268 25.40 15.76 19.77
N ALA A 269 26.40 15.72 18.92
CA ALA A 269 27.40 16.75 18.81
C ALA A 269 26.73 18.12 18.65
N SER A 270 27.28 19.15 19.29
CA SER A 270 26.75 20.50 19.15
C SER A 270 26.74 20.90 17.67
N ALA A 271 25.89 21.84 17.29
CA ALA A 271 25.76 22.31 15.91
C ALA A 271 27.09 22.77 15.26
N LYS A 272 28.13 23.00 16.05
CA LYS A 272 29.49 23.34 15.60
C LYS A 272 30.34 22.14 15.23
N GLU A 273 30.04 20.93 15.75
CA GLU A 273 30.83 19.72 15.47
C GLU A 273 30.33 18.93 14.23
N LEU A 274 29.16 19.32 13.70
CA LEU A 274 28.53 18.69 12.55
C LEU A 274 28.58 19.56 11.28
N ALA A 275 29.45 20.55 11.23
CA ALA A 275 29.84 21.15 9.96
C ALA A 275 30.31 20.03 9.01
N PRO A 276 29.93 20.05 7.71
CA PRO A 276 30.48 19.10 6.75
C PRO A 276 31.99 19.13 6.90
N ALA A 277 32.60 17.97 7.16
CA ALA A 277 34.04 17.90 7.24
C ALA A 277 34.59 18.60 5.99
N SER A 278 35.39 19.63 6.17
CA SER A 278 36.13 20.30 5.11
C SER A 278 37.28 19.39 4.62
N GLY A 279 36.93 18.17 4.25
CA GLY A 279 37.71 17.28 3.44
C GLY A 279 37.38 17.61 2.00
N ASN A 280 38.39 17.98 1.22
CA ASN A 280 38.39 18.28 -0.21
C ASN A 280 37.11 17.79 -0.89
N MET A 281 36.21 18.71 -1.20
CA MET A 281 35.11 18.46 -2.11
C MET A 281 35.73 18.04 -3.45
N THR A 282 35.96 16.75 -3.59
CA THR A 282 36.13 16.20 -4.93
C THR A 282 34.86 16.58 -5.67
N ALA A 283 35.04 17.37 -6.71
CA ALA A 283 33.94 17.82 -7.59
C ALA A 283 32.95 16.67 -7.78
N ALA A 284 31.68 16.98 -7.65
CA ALA A 284 30.62 15.99 -7.90
C ALA A 284 30.99 15.18 -9.14
N PRO A 285 30.93 13.85 -9.10
CA PRO A 285 31.43 13.03 -10.20
C PRO A 285 30.78 13.53 -11.49
N ALA A 286 31.60 13.92 -12.45
CA ALA A 286 31.17 14.49 -13.71
C ALA A 286 30.07 13.60 -14.27
N ARG A 287 28.88 14.17 -14.51
CA ARG A 287 27.70 13.48 -15.08
C ARG A 287 28.19 12.66 -16.27
N ARG A 288 28.21 11.34 -16.15
CA ARG A 288 28.43 10.44 -17.29
C ARG A 288 27.30 10.75 -18.28
N ARG A 289 27.67 11.43 -19.38
CA ARG A 289 26.77 11.66 -20.53
C ARG A 289 26.21 10.32 -20.96
N GLY A 290 24.89 10.10 -20.78
CA GLY A 290 24.19 9.00 -21.43
C GLY A 290 23.15 8.22 -20.64
N LYS A 291 23.12 8.20 -19.30
CA LYS A 291 22.01 7.56 -18.55
C LYS A 291 21.07 8.62 -18.02
N ARG A 292 19.81 8.61 -18.50
CA ARG A 292 18.74 9.41 -17.89
C ARG A 292 18.60 8.99 -16.42
N GLU A 293 18.48 9.98 -15.53
CA GLU A 293 18.17 9.69 -14.13
C GLU A 293 16.82 8.95 -14.05
N PRO A 294 16.71 7.88 -13.28
CA PRO A 294 15.47 7.13 -13.16
C PRO A 294 14.42 7.98 -12.44
N PHE A 295 13.22 8.02 -12.98
CA PHE A 295 12.06 8.66 -12.34
C PHE A 295 11.29 7.62 -11.54
N VAL A 296 11.11 7.83 -10.23
CA VAL A 296 10.45 6.93 -9.27
C VAL A 296 10.63 5.44 -9.58
N PRO A 297 11.86 4.90 -9.51
CA PRO A 297 12.15 3.53 -9.93
C PRO A 297 11.33 2.45 -9.19
N ALA A 298 10.88 2.73 -7.97
CA ALA A 298 9.99 1.87 -7.22
C ALA A 298 8.49 2.12 -7.49
N GLY A 299 8.16 3.04 -8.42
CA GLY A 299 6.81 3.34 -8.87
C GLY A 299 5.99 4.15 -7.89
N GLN A 300 4.67 4.18 -8.11
CA GLN A 300 3.72 4.93 -7.26
C GLN A 300 2.77 4.02 -6.50
N THR A 301 2.23 4.57 -5.41
CA THR A 301 1.24 3.92 -4.53
C THR A 301 0.18 4.92 -4.10
N THR A 302 -0.93 4.42 -3.55
CA THR A 302 -1.99 5.24 -2.96
C THR A 302 -2.54 4.60 -1.69
N GLN A 303 -3.35 5.34 -0.93
CA GLN A 303 -4.01 4.86 0.27
C GLN A 303 -5.46 5.29 0.28
N MET A 304 -6.34 4.41 0.79
CA MET A 304 -7.75 4.68 1.08
C MET A 304 -8.07 4.36 2.54
N ILE A 305 -8.98 5.15 3.12
CA ILE A 305 -9.51 4.96 4.47
C ILE A 305 -10.76 4.11 4.38
N ILE A 306 -10.88 3.08 5.21
CA ILE A 306 -12.00 2.13 5.22
C ILE A 306 -12.87 2.40 6.43
N GLY A 307 -14.18 2.59 6.18
CA GLY A 307 -15.17 2.76 7.25
C GLY A 307 -15.29 4.19 7.80
N ALA A 308 -14.67 5.18 7.16
CA ALA A 308 -14.93 6.59 7.45
C ALA A 308 -16.25 7.08 6.83
N SER A 309 -16.74 6.40 5.82
CA SER A 309 -17.93 6.73 5.05
C SER A 309 -18.64 5.46 4.57
N GLY A 310 -19.80 5.61 3.92
CA GLY A 310 -20.72 4.51 3.67
C GLY A 310 -20.43 3.64 2.43
N GLU A 311 -19.22 3.74 1.83
CA GLU A 311 -18.90 2.98 0.63
C GLU A 311 -18.89 1.48 0.87
N THR A 312 -19.36 0.73 -0.15
CA THR A 312 -19.32 -0.73 -0.16
C THR A 312 -17.90 -1.25 -0.47
N ASP A 313 -17.63 -2.51 -0.11
CA ASP A 313 -16.35 -3.14 -0.43
C ASP A 313 -16.16 -3.31 -1.94
N ARG A 314 -17.28 -3.52 -2.68
CA ARG A 314 -17.27 -3.55 -4.14
C ARG A 314 -16.78 -2.22 -4.71
N GLN A 315 -17.29 -1.08 -4.23
CA GLN A 315 -16.86 0.25 -4.68
C GLN A 315 -15.37 0.49 -4.41
N ILE A 316 -14.90 0.17 -3.20
CA ILE A 316 -13.50 0.32 -2.80
C ILE A 316 -12.58 -0.50 -3.70
N LEU A 317 -12.94 -1.77 -3.94
CA LEU A 317 -12.11 -2.68 -4.74
C LEU A 317 -12.21 -2.37 -6.24
N LYS A 318 -13.35 -1.83 -6.73
CA LYS A 318 -13.47 -1.37 -8.12
C LYS A 318 -12.52 -0.22 -8.41
N LEU A 319 -12.49 0.77 -7.52
CA LEU A 319 -11.51 1.86 -7.61
C LEU A 319 -10.06 1.32 -7.54
N SER A 320 -9.81 0.32 -6.68
CA SER A 320 -8.48 -0.29 -6.57
C SER A 320 -8.07 -1.01 -7.86
N GLU A 321 -8.98 -1.74 -8.50
CA GLU A 321 -8.77 -2.38 -9.80
C GLU A 321 -8.38 -1.36 -10.87
N ASP A 322 -9.08 -0.21 -10.91
CA ASP A 322 -8.76 0.89 -11.82
C ASP A 322 -7.40 1.52 -11.51
N MET A 323 -7.04 1.67 -10.24
CA MET A 323 -5.71 2.15 -9.85
C MET A 323 -4.60 1.24 -10.40
N TYR A 324 -4.77 -0.06 -10.35
CA TYR A 324 -3.80 -1.00 -10.91
C TYR A 324 -3.79 -0.97 -12.44
N ARG A 325 -4.95 -0.94 -13.07
CA ARG A 325 -5.09 -1.00 -14.52
C ARG A 325 -4.63 0.28 -15.20
N ILE A 326 -5.12 1.44 -14.75
CA ILE A 326 -4.97 2.73 -15.39
C ILE A 326 -3.70 3.43 -14.92
N PHE A 327 -3.54 3.60 -13.61
CA PHE A 327 -2.43 4.35 -13.04
C PHE A 327 -1.17 3.50 -12.79
N LYS A 328 -1.21 2.19 -13.14
CA LYS A 328 -0.07 1.28 -12.95
C LYS A 328 0.48 1.30 -11.53
N MET A 329 -0.42 1.48 -10.55
CA MET A 329 -0.05 1.49 -9.15
C MET A 329 0.66 0.19 -8.74
N LYS A 330 1.70 0.31 -7.93
CA LYS A 330 2.37 -0.86 -7.33
C LYS A 330 1.55 -1.47 -6.22
N ARG A 331 0.84 -0.64 -5.46
CA ARG A 331 -0.05 -1.07 -4.38
C ARG A 331 -1.05 0.01 -4.01
N VAL A 332 -2.25 -0.42 -3.67
CA VAL A 332 -3.24 0.36 -2.92
C VAL A 332 -3.14 -0.08 -1.47
N PHE A 333 -3.01 0.86 -0.55
CA PHE A 333 -3.05 0.62 0.88
C PHE A 333 -4.44 0.94 1.42
N PHE A 334 -4.88 0.12 2.36
CA PHE A 334 -6.16 0.31 3.05
C PHE A 334 -5.86 0.56 4.53
N SER A 335 -6.59 1.48 5.13
CA SER A 335 -6.46 1.83 6.54
C SER A 335 -7.83 1.90 7.18
N ALA A 336 -8.10 1.06 8.16
CA ALA A 336 -9.30 1.18 8.97
C ALA A 336 -9.37 2.56 9.61
N TYR A 337 -10.53 3.21 9.51
CA TYR A 337 -10.75 4.50 10.14
C TYR A 337 -10.63 4.38 11.66
N VAL A 338 -9.85 5.26 12.24
CA VAL A 338 -9.76 5.46 13.68
C VAL A 338 -10.49 6.76 14.02
N ALA A 339 -11.46 6.70 14.92
CA ALA A 339 -12.23 7.87 15.30
C ALA A 339 -11.34 8.91 15.99
N VAL A 340 -11.21 10.07 15.35
CA VAL A 340 -10.33 11.20 15.78
C VAL A 340 -11.09 12.52 15.90
N SER A 341 -12.39 12.50 15.68
CA SER A 341 -13.25 13.70 15.77
C SER A 341 -14.70 13.29 15.99
N ASP A 342 -15.46 14.17 16.64
CA ASP A 342 -16.89 14.03 16.90
C ASP A 342 -17.72 14.63 15.75
N SER A 343 -17.32 14.39 14.51
CA SER A 343 -18.07 14.86 13.35
C SER A 343 -19.33 14.02 13.16
N PRO A 344 -20.52 14.62 12.88
CA PRO A 344 -21.75 13.89 12.62
C PRO A 344 -21.72 13.07 11.31
N HIS A 345 -20.68 13.26 10.50
CA HIS A 345 -20.48 12.57 9.23
C HIS A 345 -19.50 11.39 9.31
N LEU A 346 -18.97 11.13 10.49
CA LEU A 346 -18.01 10.07 10.77
C LEU A 346 -18.56 9.13 11.84
N PRO A 347 -18.09 7.89 11.91
CA PRO A 347 -18.42 7.00 13.03
C PRO A 347 -18.05 7.63 14.38
N ASP A 348 -18.86 7.36 15.39
CA ASP A 348 -18.70 7.89 16.74
C ASP A 348 -17.30 7.64 17.31
N ALA A 349 -16.83 8.56 18.15
CA ALA A 349 -15.48 8.51 18.76
C ALA A 349 -15.21 7.22 19.56
N GLY A 350 -16.26 6.56 20.05
CA GLY A 350 -16.19 5.26 20.74
C GLY A 350 -16.17 4.04 19.81
N SER A 351 -16.34 4.22 18.51
CA SER A 351 -16.42 3.11 17.55
C SER A 351 -15.06 2.44 17.39
N ALA A 352 -15.05 1.10 17.46
CA ALA A 352 -13.84 0.33 17.19
C ALA A 352 -13.48 0.42 15.69
N PRO A 353 -12.19 0.59 15.35
CA PRO A 353 -11.75 0.58 13.96
C PRO A 353 -12.15 -0.72 13.25
N PRO A 354 -12.66 -0.69 12.00
CA PRO A 354 -13.13 -1.87 11.28
C PRO A 354 -11.97 -2.73 10.73
N LEU A 355 -11.10 -3.22 11.62
CA LEU A 355 -9.89 -3.99 11.28
C LEU A 355 -10.19 -5.29 10.54
N ALA A 356 -11.28 -5.97 10.90
CA ALA A 356 -11.69 -7.20 10.22
C ALA A 356 -12.06 -6.91 8.75
N ARG A 357 -12.78 -5.81 8.48
CA ARG A 357 -13.14 -5.36 7.14
C ARG A 357 -11.90 -4.97 6.33
N GLU A 358 -10.98 -4.20 6.92
CA GLU A 358 -9.68 -3.87 6.31
C GLU A 358 -8.95 -5.14 5.89
N HIS A 359 -8.86 -6.12 6.80
CA HIS A 359 -8.20 -7.40 6.51
C HIS A 359 -8.86 -8.15 5.36
N ARG A 360 -10.20 -8.20 5.29
CA ARG A 360 -10.93 -8.83 4.17
C ARG A 360 -10.68 -8.12 2.85
N ILE A 361 -10.64 -6.79 2.85
CA ILE A 361 -10.33 -5.99 1.66
C ILE A 361 -8.91 -6.30 1.17
N TYR A 362 -7.90 -6.38 2.06
CA TYR A 362 -6.56 -6.81 1.68
C TYR A 362 -6.52 -8.24 1.10
N GLN A 363 -7.33 -9.17 1.62
CA GLN A 363 -7.43 -10.52 1.06
C GLN A 363 -8.05 -10.50 -0.35
N ALA A 364 -9.07 -9.70 -0.57
CA ALA A 364 -9.69 -9.56 -1.90
C ALA A 364 -8.75 -8.83 -2.89
N ASP A 365 -8.06 -7.77 -2.46
CA ASP A 365 -6.99 -7.11 -3.24
C ASP A 365 -5.92 -8.11 -3.70
N TRP A 366 -5.57 -9.06 -2.82
CA TRP A 366 -4.64 -10.13 -3.16
C TRP A 366 -5.17 -11.04 -4.27
N LEU A 367 -6.48 -11.35 -4.28
CA LEU A 367 -7.12 -12.12 -5.34
C LEU A 367 -7.07 -11.40 -6.68
N LEU A 368 -7.35 -10.08 -6.69
CA LEU A 368 -7.27 -9.25 -7.91
C LEU A 368 -5.86 -9.25 -8.48
N ARG A 369 -4.85 -9.04 -7.64
CA ARG A 369 -3.47 -8.83 -8.09
C ARG A 369 -2.75 -10.09 -8.51
N PHE A 370 -3.03 -11.23 -7.89
CA PHE A 370 -2.21 -12.43 -8.04
C PHE A 370 -2.96 -13.67 -8.51
N TYR A 371 -4.28 -13.70 -8.39
CA TYR A 371 -5.08 -14.87 -8.73
C TYR A 371 -5.96 -14.69 -9.96
N GLY A 372 -5.92 -13.48 -10.55
CA GLY A 372 -6.69 -13.17 -11.75
C GLY A 372 -8.20 -13.10 -11.54
N PHE A 373 -8.64 -12.83 -10.32
CA PHE A 373 -10.02 -12.45 -10.09
C PHE A 373 -10.29 -11.03 -10.59
N SER A 374 -11.51 -10.76 -11.03
CA SER A 374 -12.05 -9.41 -11.20
C SER A 374 -12.94 -9.03 -10.04
N VAL A 375 -13.20 -7.75 -9.88
CA VAL A 375 -14.15 -7.28 -8.84
C VAL A 375 -15.55 -7.81 -9.11
N ASP A 376 -15.98 -7.82 -10.36
CA ASP A 376 -17.29 -8.34 -10.77
C ASP A 376 -17.41 -9.86 -10.66
N GLU A 377 -16.30 -10.59 -10.50
CA GLU A 377 -16.28 -12.00 -10.14
C GLU A 377 -16.46 -12.20 -8.63
N ILE A 378 -15.86 -11.31 -7.81
CA ILE A 378 -15.93 -11.41 -6.35
C ILE A 378 -17.28 -10.94 -5.82
N PHE A 379 -17.87 -9.92 -6.43
CA PHE A 379 -19.12 -9.28 -6.01
C PHE A 379 -20.22 -9.41 -7.05
N ASP A 380 -21.44 -9.32 -6.60
CA ASP A 380 -22.65 -9.20 -7.40
C ASP A 380 -23.56 -8.11 -6.79
N ASP A 381 -24.76 -7.91 -7.33
CA ASP A 381 -25.66 -6.84 -6.88
C ASP A 381 -26.26 -7.11 -5.49
N GLU A 382 -26.34 -8.37 -5.07
CA GLU A 382 -26.83 -8.76 -3.75
C GLU A 382 -25.72 -8.73 -2.68
N HIS A 383 -24.45 -8.98 -3.10
CA HIS A 383 -23.30 -9.11 -2.21
C HIS A 383 -22.30 -7.97 -2.45
N GLN A 384 -22.59 -6.78 -1.92
CA GLN A 384 -21.75 -5.58 -2.04
C GLN A 384 -20.62 -5.52 -0.99
N PHE A 385 -20.69 -6.36 0.05
CA PHE A 385 -19.71 -6.45 1.14
C PHE A 385 -19.11 -7.84 1.22
N LEU A 386 -17.87 -7.90 1.69
CA LEU A 386 -17.16 -9.15 1.96
C LEU A 386 -17.72 -9.81 3.22
N ASP A 387 -17.72 -11.15 3.23
CA ASP A 387 -18.11 -11.93 4.40
C ASP A 387 -17.15 -11.65 5.58
N PRO A 388 -17.66 -11.26 6.76
CA PRO A 388 -16.80 -10.95 7.91
C PRO A 388 -16.14 -12.20 8.50
N GLU A 389 -16.74 -13.38 8.37
CA GLU A 389 -16.28 -14.64 8.98
C GLU A 389 -15.36 -15.43 8.05
N LEU A 390 -15.71 -15.51 6.75
CA LEU A 390 -14.99 -16.28 5.75
C LEU A 390 -14.04 -15.40 4.93
N ASP A 391 -12.95 -15.99 4.45
CA ASP A 391 -12.11 -15.28 3.50
C ASP A 391 -12.81 -15.13 2.13
N PRO A 392 -12.48 -14.07 1.36
CA PRO A 392 -13.20 -13.76 0.12
C PRO A 392 -13.20 -14.88 -0.91
N LYS A 393 -12.14 -15.70 -0.96
CA LYS A 393 -12.05 -16.82 -1.91
C LYS A 393 -12.96 -17.97 -1.52
N VAL A 394 -13.11 -18.26 -0.22
CA VAL A 394 -14.05 -19.26 0.29
C VAL A 394 -15.48 -18.78 0.08
N SER A 395 -15.78 -17.54 0.45
CA SER A 395 -17.12 -16.96 0.26
C SER A 395 -17.54 -17.00 -1.21
N TRP A 396 -16.63 -16.62 -2.12
CA TRP A 396 -16.87 -16.75 -3.56
C TRP A 396 -17.11 -18.20 -3.99
N ALA A 397 -16.31 -19.16 -3.52
CA ALA A 397 -16.45 -20.55 -3.91
C ALA A 397 -17.78 -21.16 -3.44
N LEU A 398 -18.25 -20.80 -2.26
CA LEU A 398 -19.56 -21.23 -1.75
C LEU A 398 -20.73 -20.71 -2.60
N ARG A 399 -20.67 -19.45 -3.04
CA ARG A 399 -21.66 -18.87 -3.97
C ARG A 399 -21.59 -19.47 -5.37
N ASN A 400 -20.42 -19.99 -5.76
CA ASN A 400 -20.19 -20.63 -7.04
C ASN A 400 -20.00 -22.14 -6.91
N ILE A 401 -20.71 -22.80 -5.97
CA ILE A 401 -20.54 -24.21 -5.64
C ILE A 401 -20.74 -25.15 -6.84
N HIS A 402 -21.56 -24.73 -7.81
CA HIS A 402 -21.83 -25.44 -9.05
C HIS A 402 -20.58 -25.63 -9.94
N LYS A 403 -19.51 -24.84 -9.75
CA LYS A 403 -18.22 -24.98 -10.44
C LYS A 403 -17.33 -26.05 -9.79
N PHE A 404 -17.71 -26.60 -8.66
CA PHE A 404 -16.93 -27.52 -7.85
C PHE A 404 -17.63 -28.89 -7.69
N PRO A 405 -16.92 -29.93 -7.27
CA PRO A 405 -15.48 -29.99 -7.03
C PRO A 405 -14.67 -30.10 -8.33
N LEU A 406 -13.44 -29.56 -8.32
CA LEU A 406 -12.53 -29.58 -9.46
C LEU A 406 -11.49 -30.71 -9.35
N GLU A 407 -11.30 -31.49 -10.43
CA GLU A 407 -10.29 -32.56 -10.47
C GLU A 407 -8.88 -31.96 -10.69
N VAL A 408 -8.02 -32.08 -9.67
CA VAL A 408 -6.69 -31.44 -9.67
C VAL A 408 -5.77 -31.90 -10.80
N ASN A 409 -5.98 -33.14 -11.30
CA ASN A 409 -5.20 -33.70 -12.40
C ASN A 409 -5.66 -33.20 -13.77
N LYS A 410 -6.82 -32.53 -13.87
CA LYS A 410 -7.41 -32.03 -15.13
C LYS A 410 -7.54 -30.52 -15.18
N ALA A 411 -7.83 -29.89 -14.03
CA ALA A 411 -8.14 -28.47 -13.93
C ALA A 411 -7.04 -27.57 -14.54
N SER A 412 -7.45 -26.51 -15.24
CA SER A 412 -6.57 -25.44 -15.74
C SER A 412 -5.89 -24.67 -14.60
N LEU A 413 -4.93 -23.80 -14.93
CA LEU A 413 -4.31 -22.92 -13.92
C LEU A 413 -5.37 -22.05 -13.24
N ASP A 414 -6.25 -21.44 -14.04
CA ASP A 414 -7.28 -20.53 -13.54
C ASP A 414 -8.28 -21.25 -12.63
N GLU A 415 -8.71 -22.45 -12.99
CA GLU A 415 -9.57 -23.28 -12.14
C GLU A 415 -8.86 -23.68 -10.84
N LEU A 416 -7.60 -24.09 -10.89
CA LEU A 416 -6.82 -24.39 -9.69
C LEU A 416 -6.70 -23.15 -8.77
N LEU A 417 -6.52 -21.96 -9.35
CA LEU A 417 -6.45 -20.72 -8.60
C LEU A 417 -7.81 -20.32 -7.98
N ARG A 418 -8.92 -20.87 -8.44
CA ARG A 418 -10.26 -20.67 -7.85
C ARG A 418 -10.49 -21.56 -6.62
N ILE A 419 -9.75 -22.65 -6.45
CA ILE A 419 -9.90 -23.55 -5.29
C ILE A 419 -9.42 -22.85 -4.02
N PRO A 420 -10.28 -22.68 -2.96
CA PRO A 420 -9.86 -22.20 -1.66
C PRO A 420 -8.70 -23.03 -1.07
N GLY A 421 -7.71 -22.37 -0.46
CA GLY A 421 -6.52 -23.06 0.05
C GLY A 421 -5.46 -23.39 -1.01
N MET A 422 -5.73 -23.16 -2.30
CA MET A 422 -4.78 -23.30 -3.39
C MET A 422 -4.10 -21.98 -3.69
N GLY A 423 -2.77 -21.93 -3.54
CA GLY A 423 -1.96 -20.77 -3.86
C GLY A 423 -1.31 -20.86 -5.25
N VAL A 424 -0.84 -19.73 -5.78
CA VAL A 424 -0.16 -19.67 -7.10
C VAL A 424 0.98 -20.66 -7.19
N LYS A 425 1.86 -20.71 -6.18
CA LYS A 425 2.98 -21.68 -6.16
C LYS A 425 2.51 -23.14 -6.13
N SER A 426 1.43 -23.41 -5.40
CA SER A 426 0.85 -24.77 -5.31
C SER A 426 0.25 -25.20 -6.65
N ALA A 427 -0.52 -24.30 -7.29
CA ALA A 427 -1.10 -24.57 -8.62
C ALA A 427 0.00 -24.87 -9.66
N HIS A 428 1.06 -24.07 -9.72
CA HIS A 428 2.19 -24.34 -10.62
C HIS A 428 2.94 -25.62 -10.31
N ARG A 429 3.06 -26.03 -9.03
CA ARG A 429 3.67 -27.32 -8.66
C ARG A 429 2.80 -28.49 -9.13
N ILE A 430 1.48 -28.42 -8.99
CA ILE A 430 0.52 -29.39 -9.50
C ILE A 430 0.65 -29.51 -11.02
N LEU A 431 0.63 -28.37 -11.74
CA LEU A 431 0.77 -28.36 -13.20
C LEU A 431 2.09 -28.99 -13.70
N ARG A 432 3.17 -28.81 -12.97
CA ARG A 432 4.46 -29.44 -13.28
C ARG A 432 4.44 -30.94 -12.99
N GLN A 433 3.96 -31.35 -11.81
CA GLN A 433 3.95 -32.74 -11.39
C GLN A 433 3.10 -33.62 -12.31
N ARG A 434 1.91 -33.17 -12.68
CA ARG A 434 0.99 -33.95 -13.50
C ARG A 434 1.47 -34.22 -14.94
N ARG A 435 2.53 -33.51 -15.40
CA ARG A 435 3.21 -33.83 -16.67
C ARG A 435 4.06 -35.07 -16.58
N VAL A 436 4.48 -35.45 -15.37
CA VAL A 436 5.35 -36.59 -15.11
C VAL A 436 4.54 -37.77 -14.55
N ALA A 437 3.68 -37.51 -13.58
CA ALA A 437 2.81 -38.51 -12.95
C ALA A 437 1.59 -37.82 -12.34
N ALA A 438 0.47 -38.53 -12.24
CA ALA A 438 -0.73 -38.06 -11.59
C ALA A 438 -0.45 -37.65 -10.14
N VAL A 439 -0.98 -36.49 -9.75
CA VAL A 439 -0.89 -35.99 -8.37
C VAL A 439 -1.79 -36.82 -7.47
N LYS A 440 -1.26 -37.27 -6.34
CA LYS A 440 -2.02 -37.97 -5.29
C LYS A 440 -2.44 -36.95 -4.21
N TYR A 441 -3.49 -37.30 -3.48
CA TYR A 441 -4.04 -36.44 -2.43
C TYR A 441 -3.00 -36.08 -1.35
N GLU A 442 -2.18 -37.06 -0.95
CA GLU A 442 -1.12 -36.90 0.05
C GLU A 442 -0.02 -35.93 -0.39
N ASP A 443 0.17 -35.76 -1.70
CA ASP A 443 1.18 -34.86 -2.27
C ASP A 443 0.74 -33.40 -2.21
N LEU A 444 -0.57 -33.13 -2.20
CA LEU A 444 -1.12 -31.79 -2.20
C LEU A 444 -0.60 -30.97 -1.01
N LYS A 445 -0.50 -31.57 0.18
CA LYS A 445 0.05 -30.90 1.37
C LYS A 445 1.53 -30.54 1.19
N LYS A 446 2.33 -31.44 0.61
CA LYS A 446 3.76 -31.20 0.30
C LYS A 446 3.92 -30.12 -0.76
N MET A 447 2.96 -29.96 -1.66
CA MET A 447 2.93 -28.90 -2.66
C MET A 447 2.50 -27.55 -2.09
N GLY A 448 2.11 -27.47 -0.81
CA GLY A 448 1.74 -26.25 -0.12
C GLY A 448 0.24 -25.91 -0.22
N VAL A 449 -0.60 -26.89 -0.54
CA VAL A 449 -2.06 -26.73 -0.51
C VAL A 449 -2.56 -26.75 0.94
N VAL A 450 -3.39 -25.80 1.31
CA VAL A 450 -4.05 -25.75 2.62
C VAL A 450 -5.24 -26.70 2.62
N ILE A 451 -4.98 -27.97 2.96
CA ILE A 451 -5.96 -29.07 2.85
C ILE A 451 -7.24 -28.79 3.64
N LYS A 452 -7.16 -28.17 4.81
CA LYS A 452 -8.33 -27.80 5.62
C LYS A 452 -9.40 -27.01 4.84
N ARG A 453 -8.98 -26.21 3.84
CA ARG A 453 -9.87 -25.42 2.99
C ARG A 453 -10.13 -26.12 1.65
N ALA A 454 -9.08 -26.68 1.04
CA ALA A 454 -9.14 -27.19 -0.32
C ALA A 454 -9.95 -28.47 -0.46
N LYS A 455 -10.00 -29.35 0.55
CA LYS A 455 -10.69 -30.65 0.51
C LYS A 455 -12.16 -30.57 0.10
N TYR A 456 -12.83 -29.46 0.39
CA TYR A 456 -14.24 -29.24 0.07
C TYR A 456 -14.50 -28.88 -1.40
N PHE A 457 -13.48 -28.45 -2.13
CA PHE A 457 -13.62 -27.87 -3.47
C PHE A 457 -12.85 -28.63 -4.55
N LEU A 458 -12.25 -29.77 -4.22
CA LEU A 458 -11.46 -30.55 -5.17
C LEU A 458 -11.76 -32.05 -5.09
N THR A 459 -11.49 -32.71 -6.23
CA THR A 459 -11.27 -34.14 -6.30
C THR A 459 -9.82 -34.42 -6.68
N CYS A 460 -9.33 -35.58 -6.31
CA CYS A 460 -8.00 -36.06 -6.68
C CYS A 460 -8.11 -37.53 -7.12
N SER A 461 -7.78 -37.81 -8.39
CA SER A 461 -7.97 -39.10 -9.04
C SER A 461 -9.42 -39.61 -8.92
N GLY A 462 -10.38 -38.70 -9.11
CA GLY A 462 -11.81 -38.97 -9.05
C GLY A 462 -12.40 -39.12 -7.66
N LYS A 463 -11.60 -39.00 -6.59
CA LYS A 463 -12.07 -39.15 -5.22
C LYS A 463 -12.27 -37.78 -4.55
N TYR A 464 -13.42 -37.60 -3.91
CA TYR A 464 -13.75 -36.44 -3.06
C TYR A 464 -13.40 -36.72 -1.61
N TYR A 465 -12.88 -35.71 -0.90
CA TYR A 465 -12.37 -35.82 0.47
C TYR A 465 -13.02 -34.82 1.45
N GLY A 466 -14.07 -34.14 1.01
CA GLY A 466 -14.78 -33.12 1.81
C GLY A 466 -15.84 -33.71 2.73
N THR A 467 -16.96 -33.00 2.86
CA THR A 467 -18.14 -33.38 3.65
C THR A 467 -18.93 -34.53 3.02
N ALA A 468 -19.77 -35.19 3.81
CA ALA A 468 -20.71 -36.20 3.33
C ALA A 468 -21.78 -35.63 2.38
N ARG A 469 -22.16 -34.36 2.60
CA ARG A 469 -23.04 -33.59 1.72
C ARG A 469 -22.27 -32.44 1.10
N PHE A 470 -22.40 -32.28 -0.21
CA PHE A 470 -21.74 -31.20 -0.96
C PHE A 470 -22.68 -29.98 -1.03
N GLU A 471 -22.99 -29.43 0.15
CA GLU A 471 -23.89 -28.28 0.29
C GLU A 471 -23.16 -27.07 0.88
N PRO A 472 -23.39 -25.85 0.36
CA PRO A 472 -22.72 -24.65 0.84
C PRO A 472 -22.84 -24.42 2.35
N ALA A 473 -24.02 -24.69 2.94
CA ALA A 473 -24.28 -24.51 4.36
C ALA A 473 -23.45 -25.46 5.22
N ASP A 474 -23.37 -26.74 4.83
CA ASP A 474 -22.60 -27.76 5.54
C ASP A 474 -21.10 -27.44 5.49
N ILE A 475 -20.60 -27.05 4.31
CA ILE A 475 -19.20 -26.65 4.12
C ILE A 475 -18.87 -25.41 4.97
N ARG A 476 -19.78 -24.40 5.00
CA ARG A 476 -19.62 -23.20 5.82
C ARG A 476 -19.51 -23.56 7.30
N SER A 477 -20.43 -24.37 7.80
CA SER A 477 -20.46 -24.80 9.21
C SER A 477 -19.17 -25.53 9.60
N ASP A 478 -18.73 -26.48 8.79
CA ASP A 478 -17.46 -27.20 8.99
C ASP A 478 -16.23 -26.26 9.03
N MET A 479 -16.21 -25.28 8.14
CA MET A 479 -15.10 -24.32 8.05
C MET A 479 -15.03 -23.38 9.25
N LEU A 480 -16.17 -23.02 9.81
CA LEU A 480 -16.30 -22.17 11.00
C LEU A 480 -16.17 -22.97 12.30
N GLY A 481 -16.18 -24.32 12.23
CA GLY A 481 -16.15 -25.18 13.41
C GLY A 481 -17.45 -25.13 14.23
N ILE A 482 -18.58 -24.89 13.56
CA ILE A 482 -19.93 -24.83 14.14
C ILE A 482 -20.64 -26.16 13.80
N SER A 483 -20.01 -27.28 14.08
CA SER A 483 -20.59 -28.63 13.90
C SER A 483 -21.06 -29.21 15.21
#